data_aaa466aebd8329933c7e94f8b9741398
#
_entry.id   aaa466aebd8329933c7e94f8b9741398
#
_cell.length_a   1.000
_cell.length_b   1.000
_cell.length_c   1.000
_cell.angle_alpha   90.00
_cell.angle_beta   90.00
_cell.angle_gamma   90.00
#
_symmetry.space_group_name_H-M   'P 1'
#
loop_
_entity.id
_entity.type
_entity.pdbx_description
1 polymer ?
#
loop_
_entity_poly.entity_id
_entity_poly.type
_entity_poly.pdbx_seq_one_letter_code
_entity_poly.pdbx_strand_id
1 'polypeptide(L)'
;MKVVTLGEIMMRLSVPGFGRFVQATSYRAVYGGSEANVAVSLQVMGVPAAHVTRFPDNDFGVAATQALRQYGVDTSAILYGPERIGLYFYENGAVQRPPRIIYDRFD
;
A
#
# COMPACT_ATOMS: atom_id res chain seq x y z
N MET A 1 23.52 10.06 -2.77
CA MET A 1 22.48 10.05 -3.83
C MET A 1 21.20 9.50 -3.25
N LYS A 2 20.09 10.14 -3.54
CA LYS A 2 18.76 9.69 -3.08
C LYS A 2 17.93 9.24 -4.27
N VAL A 3 17.34 8.07 -4.19
CA VAL A 3 16.43 7.56 -5.21
C VAL A 3 15.03 8.07 -4.90
N VAL A 4 14.34 8.58 -5.92
CA VAL A 4 12.97 9.07 -5.77
C VAL A 4 12.04 8.17 -6.58
N THR A 5 11.00 7.65 -5.92
CA THR A 5 9.96 6.86 -6.59
C THR A 5 8.66 7.66 -6.61
N LEU A 6 7.84 7.43 -7.63
CA LEU A 6 6.57 8.12 -7.83
C LEU A 6 5.50 7.09 -8.17
N GLY A 7 4.44 7.06 -7.41
CA GLY A 7 3.35 6.12 -7.70
C GLY A 7 2.28 6.10 -6.63
N GLU A 8 1.17 5.48 -6.95
CA GLU A 8 0.04 5.34 -6.05
C GLU A 8 0.33 4.30 -4.97
N ILE A 9 -0.13 4.59 -3.76
CA ILE A 9 -0.18 3.61 -2.68
C ILE A 9 -1.63 3.35 -2.36
N MET A 10 -1.97 2.06 -2.29
CA MET A 10 -3.31 1.61 -1.96
C MET A 10 -3.31 0.88 -0.63
N MET A 11 -4.46 0.82 0.01
CA MET A 11 -4.65 -0.05 1.16
C MET A 11 -5.09 -1.43 0.67
N ARG A 12 -4.28 -2.45 0.96
CA ARG A 12 -4.61 -3.84 0.64
C ARG A 12 -5.40 -4.44 1.78
N LEU A 13 -6.57 -4.97 1.47
CA LEU A 13 -7.42 -5.67 2.42
C LEU A 13 -7.40 -7.16 2.08
N SER A 14 -6.69 -7.93 2.87
CA SER A 14 -6.49 -9.35 2.65
C SER A 14 -7.41 -10.17 3.53
N VAL A 15 -8.00 -11.22 2.95
CA VAL A 15 -8.75 -12.21 3.73
C VAL A 15 -7.76 -13.07 4.49
N PRO A 16 -7.93 -13.28 5.81
CA PRO A 16 -7.01 -14.10 6.58
C PRO A 16 -6.94 -15.54 6.06
N GLY A 17 -5.74 -16.11 6.05
CA GLY A 17 -5.52 -17.49 5.63
C GLY A 17 -5.94 -17.74 4.19
N PHE A 18 -6.72 -18.79 3.98
CA PHE A 18 -7.22 -19.17 2.65
C PHE A 18 -8.73 -18.96 2.52
N GLY A 19 -9.31 -18.11 3.36
CA GLY A 19 -10.72 -17.77 3.28
C GLY A 19 -11.09 -17.08 1.98
N ARG A 20 -12.36 -17.10 1.64
CA ARG A 20 -12.91 -16.44 0.45
C ARG A 20 -13.59 -15.14 0.83
N PHE A 21 -13.68 -14.22 -0.13
CA PHE A 21 -14.34 -12.93 0.08
C PHE A 21 -15.77 -13.09 0.62
N VAL A 22 -16.51 -14.04 0.06
CA VAL A 22 -17.91 -14.25 0.46
C VAL A 22 -18.07 -14.77 1.88
N GLN A 23 -16.99 -15.25 2.48
CA GLN A 23 -16.97 -15.79 3.84
C GLN A 23 -16.30 -14.84 4.83
N ALA A 24 -15.64 -13.78 4.34
CA ALA A 24 -14.80 -12.95 5.18
C ALA A 24 -15.62 -12.09 6.13
N THR A 25 -15.23 -12.10 7.39
CA THR A 25 -15.78 -11.21 8.42
C THR A 25 -14.73 -10.24 8.95
N SER A 26 -13.50 -10.39 8.51
CA SER A 26 -12.41 -9.48 8.85
C SER A 26 -11.41 -9.43 7.70
N TYR A 27 -10.62 -8.36 7.68
CA TYR A 27 -9.56 -8.18 6.68
C TYR A 27 -8.31 -7.65 7.37
N ARG A 28 -7.15 -8.06 6.87
CA ARG A 28 -5.88 -7.48 7.28
C ARG A 28 -5.56 -6.31 6.35
N ALA A 29 -5.32 -5.14 6.91
CA ALA A 29 -5.02 -3.95 6.15
C ALA A 29 -3.51 -3.70 6.10
N VAL A 30 -2.97 -3.54 4.90
CA VAL A 30 -1.56 -3.22 4.67
C VAL A 30 -1.49 -2.20 3.54
N TYR A 31 -0.57 -1.25 3.63
CA TYR A 31 -0.40 -0.22 2.61
C TYR A 31 0.75 -0.59 1.68
N GLY A 32 0.56 -0.42 0.37
CA GLY A 32 1.60 -0.72 -0.58
C GLY A 32 1.27 -0.31 -1.99
N GLY A 33 2.29 -0.33 -2.82
CA GLY A 33 2.24 -0.09 -4.25
C GLY A 33 3.60 -0.46 -4.81
N SER A 34 3.68 -0.74 -6.12
CA SER A 34 4.91 -1.27 -6.69
C SER A 34 6.10 -0.32 -6.51
N GLU A 35 5.92 0.97 -6.77
CA GLU A 35 6.98 1.97 -6.65
C GLU A 35 7.33 2.23 -5.19
N ALA A 36 6.33 2.23 -4.31
CA ALA A 36 6.56 2.39 -2.88
C ALA A 36 7.32 1.19 -2.32
N ASN A 37 7.02 -0.01 -2.79
CA ASN A 37 7.75 -1.21 -2.38
C ASN A 37 9.21 -1.15 -2.80
N VAL A 38 9.51 -0.57 -3.95
CA VAL A 38 10.90 -0.33 -4.38
C VAL A 38 11.60 0.63 -3.41
N ALA A 39 10.93 1.73 -3.02
CA ALA A 39 11.51 2.70 -2.09
C ALA A 39 11.82 2.05 -0.74
N VAL A 40 10.91 1.25 -0.22
CA VAL A 40 11.10 0.53 1.04
C VAL A 40 12.28 -0.44 0.93
N SER A 41 12.36 -1.20 -0.15
CA SER A 41 13.44 -2.16 -0.36
C SER A 41 14.79 -1.48 -0.43
N LEU A 42 14.89 -0.35 -1.15
CA LEU A 42 16.13 0.42 -1.24
C LEU A 42 16.55 0.91 0.14
N GLN A 43 15.63 1.47 0.91
CA GLN A 43 15.93 1.99 2.23
C GLN A 43 16.41 0.89 3.17
N VAL A 44 15.79 -0.29 3.12
CA VAL A 44 16.21 -1.46 3.90
C VAL A 44 17.63 -1.89 3.53
N MET A 45 18.01 -1.77 2.26
CA MET A 45 19.35 -2.09 1.79
C MET A 45 20.36 -0.96 2.02
N GLY A 46 19.98 0.13 2.68
CA GLY A 46 20.89 1.22 3.00
C GLY A 46 21.01 2.30 1.93
N VAL A 47 20.14 2.28 0.91
CA VAL A 47 20.12 3.30 -0.13
C VAL A 47 19.04 4.32 0.21
N PRO A 48 19.38 5.61 0.42
CA PRO A 48 18.38 6.62 0.75
C PRO A 48 17.32 6.72 -0.35
N ALA A 49 16.06 6.66 0.06
CA ALA A 49 14.93 6.68 -0.87
C ALA A 49 13.83 7.60 -0.36
N ALA A 50 13.17 8.27 -1.32
CA ALA A 50 12.00 9.09 -1.08
C ALA A 50 10.85 8.60 -1.97
N HIS A 51 9.63 8.74 -1.49
CA HIS A 51 8.45 8.40 -2.28
C HIS A 51 7.58 9.64 -2.45
N VAL A 52 7.12 9.88 -3.68
CA VAL A 52 6.24 11.00 -4.02
C VAL A 52 4.89 10.42 -4.40
N THR A 53 3.85 10.88 -3.72
CA THR A 53 2.48 10.44 -3.98
C THR A 53 1.51 11.46 -3.39
N ARG A 54 0.23 11.20 -3.54
CA ARG A 54 -0.83 12.01 -2.95
C ARG A 54 -1.75 11.10 -2.16
N PHE A 55 -2.00 11.48 -0.91
CA PHE A 55 -2.86 10.73 0.01
C PHE A 55 -4.10 11.53 0.37
N PRO A 56 -5.16 10.86 0.82
CA PRO A 56 -6.29 11.57 1.41
C PRO A 56 -5.87 12.31 2.67
N ASP A 57 -6.49 13.47 2.91
CA ASP A 57 -6.24 14.26 4.10
C ASP A 57 -7.12 13.73 5.24
N ASN A 58 -6.82 12.53 5.69
CA ASN A 58 -7.53 11.85 6.77
C ASN A 58 -6.61 10.79 7.40
N ASP A 59 -7.16 10.01 8.33
CA ASP A 59 -6.39 9.01 9.07
C ASP A 59 -5.78 7.93 8.16
N PHE A 60 -6.41 7.59 7.05
CA PHE A 60 -5.83 6.63 6.11
C PHE A 60 -4.57 7.17 5.45
N GLY A 61 -4.55 8.46 5.12
CA GLY A 61 -3.35 9.10 4.61
C GLY A 61 -2.22 9.13 5.64
N VAL A 62 -2.56 9.40 6.90
CA VAL A 62 -1.60 9.36 8.01
C VAL A 62 -1.03 7.95 8.17
N ALA A 63 -1.89 6.95 8.18
CA ALA A 63 -1.47 5.56 8.35
C ALA A 63 -0.57 5.10 7.20
N ALA A 64 -0.88 5.46 5.97
CA ALA A 64 -0.07 5.13 4.81
C ALA A 64 1.31 5.80 4.87
N THR A 65 1.36 7.06 5.31
CA THR A 65 2.62 7.78 5.52
C THR A 65 3.47 7.10 6.59
N GLN A 66 2.86 6.72 7.71
CA GLN A 66 3.56 6.02 8.78
C GLN A 66 4.11 4.68 8.32
N ALA A 67 3.39 3.97 7.46
CA ALA A 67 3.84 2.70 6.92
C ALA A 67 5.16 2.87 6.13
N LEU A 68 5.32 3.97 5.38
CA LEU A 68 6.56 4.28 4.69
C LEU A 68 7.65 4.71 5.68
N ARG A 69 7.32 5.56 6.62
CA ARG A 69 8.28 6.10 7.59
C ARG A 69 8.83 5.02 8.51
N GLN A 70 8.08 3.97 8.75
CA GLN A 70 8.53 2.83 9.52
C GLN A 70 9.84 2.24 8.98
N TYR A 71 10.04 2.31 7.67
CA TYR A 71 11.24 1.80 7.01
C TYR A 71 12.26 2.89 6.67
N GLY A 72 12.02 4.12 7.13
CA GLY A 72 12.94 5.22 6.92
C GLY A 72 12.81 5.94 5.59
N VAL A 73 11.79 5.63 4.79
CA VAL A 73 11.56 6.31 3.52
C VAL A 73 11.23 7.79 3.77
N ASP A 74 11.84 8.68 2.99
CA ASP A 74 11.57 10.10 3.07
C ASP A 74 10.18 10.39 2.49
N THR A 75 9.31 10.95 3.34
CA THR A 75 7.92 11.24 3.02
C THR A 75 7.65 12.74 2.92
N SER A 76 8.69 13.58 2.88
CA SER A 76 8.53 15.03 2.95
C SER A 76 7.85 15.64 1.73
N ALA A 77 7.84 14.95 0.60
CA ALA A 77 7.23 15.42 -0.65
C ALA A 77 5.84 14.79 -0.89
N ILE A 78 5.25 14.13 0.09
CA ILE A 78 3.90 13.59 -0.04
C ILE A 78 2.90 14.71 0.11
N LEU A 79 1.92 14.76 -0.82
CA LEU A 79 0.85 15.74 -0.81
C LEU A 79 -0.42 15.12 -0.23
N TYR A 80 -1.27 15.95 0.35
CA TYR A 80 -2.54 15.51 0.92
C TYR A 80 -3.68 16.28 0.25
N GLY A 81 -4.78 15.60 -0.01
CA GLY A 81 -5.92 16.20 -0.70
C GLY A 81 -7.22 15.48 -0.40
N PRO A 82 -8.32 15.87 -1.09
CA PRO A 82 -9.66 15.39 -0.79
C PRO A 82 -9.97 13.99 -1.34
N GLU A 83 -9.07 13.40 -2.11
CA GLU A 83 -9.29 12.09 -2.71
C GLU A 83 -9.33 11.02 -1.61
N ARG A 84 -10.08 9.95 -1.85
CA ARG A 84 -10.03 8.79 -0.98
C ARG A 84 -8.83 7.91 -1.33
N ILE A 85 -8.37 7.10 -0.36
CA ILE A 85 -7.33 6.13 -0.65
C ILE A 85 -7.88 5.03 -1.57
N GLY A 86 -7.07 4.61 -2.52
CA GLY A 86 -7.40 3.47 -3.35
C GLY A 86 -7.34 2.18 -2.54
N LEU A 87 -8.22 1.25 -2.84
CA LEU A 87 -8.30 -0.03 -2.16
C LEU A 87 -8.07 -1.16 -3.15
N TYR A 88 -7.51 -2.25 -2.68
CA TYR A 88 -7.66 -3.51 -3.37
C TYR A 88 -7.83 -4.63 -2.36
N PHE A 89 -8.64 -5.59 -2.76
CA PHE A 89 -8.98 -6.74 -1.94
C PHE A 89 -8.25 -7.95 -2.48
N TYR A 90 -7.69 -8.74 -1.58
CA TYR A 90 -6.87 -9.88 -1.96
C TYR A 90 -7.36 -11.14 -1.24
N GLU A 91 -7.53 -12.20 -2.02
CA GLU A 91 -7.90 -13.52 -1.55
C GLU A 91 -6.79 -14.48 -1.95
N ASN A 92 -6.17 -15.15 -0.98
CA ASN A 92 -5.09 -16.09 -1.25
C ASN A 92 -5.58 -17.27 -2.10
N GLY A 93 -4.73 -17.70 -3.04
CA GLY A 93 -4.98 -18.93 -3.77
C GLY A 93 -4.78 -20.16 -2.89
N ALA A 94 -5.49 -21.23 -3.21
CA ALA A 94 -5.29 -22.55 -2.63
C ALA A 94 -4.79 -23.50 -3.73
N VAL A 95 -4.55 -24.77 -3.39
CA VAL A 95 -3.90 -25.73 -4.30
C VAL A 95 -4.57 -25.79 -5.68
N GLN A 96 -5.90 -25.69 -5.73
CA GLN A 96 -6.67 -25.75 -6.99
C GLN A 96 -7.44 -24.47 -7.26
N ARG A 97 -7.07 -23.38 -6.62
CA ARG A 97 -7.77 -22.10 -6.74
C ARG A 97 -6.75 -20.97 -6.88
N PRO A 98 -6.80 -20.18 -7.97
CA PRO A 98 -5.90 -19.04 -8.12
C PRO A 98 -6.25 -17.95 -7.12
N PRO A 99 -5.31 -17.05 -6.80
CA PRO A 99 -5.62 -15.86 -6.00
C PRO A 99 -6.59 -14.95 -6.76
N ARG A 100 -7.38 -14.17 -6.03
CA ARG A 100 -8.30 -13.19 -6.60
C ARG A 100 -7.98 -11.81 -6.08
N ILE A 101 -8.09 -10.82 -6.96
CA ILE A 101 -7.84 -9.42 -6.64
C ILE A 101 -8.99 -8.59 -7.17
N ILE A 102 -9.55 -7.73 -6.30
CA ILE A 102 -10.59 -6.78 -6.68
C ILE A 102 -10.04 -5.38 -6.39
N TYR A 103 -10.01 -4.52 -7.40
CA TYR A 103 -9.55 -3.13 -7.25
C TYR A 103 -10.73 -2.18 -7.06
N ASP A 104 -10.56 -1.21 -6.19
CA ASP A 104 -11.49 -0.11 -5.98
C ASP A 104 -10.66 1.16 -5.77
N ARG A 105 -10.41 1.89 -6.86
CA ARG A 105 -9.55 3.07 -6.82
C ARG A 105 -9.99 4.10 -7.86
N PHE A 106 -9.49 5.33 -7.69
CA PHE A 106 -9.59 6.35 -8.72
C PHE A 106 -8.52 6.11 -9.79
N ASP A 107 -8.89 6.34 -11.01
CA ASP A 107 -7.96 6.29 -12.13
C ASP A 107 -7.55 7.69 -12.57
#